data_6ce68de197fe1cd97008413f568dd7de
#
_entry.id   6ce68de197fe1cd97008413f568dd7de
#
_cell.length_a   1.000
_cell.length_b   1.000
_cell.length_c   1.000
_cell.angle_alpha   90.00
_cell.angle_beta   90.00
_cell.angle_gamma   90.00
#
_symmetry.space_group_name_H-M   'P 1'
#
loop_
_entity.id
_entity.type
_entity.pdbx_description
1 polymer ?
#
loop_
_entity_poly.entity_id
_entity_poly.type
_entity_poly.pdbx_seq_one_letter_code
_entity_poly.pdbx_strand_id
1 'polypeptide(L)'
;MPGHLLEAEVGKTLCLLGNEAIVRGAIEAGVRFVSGYPGTPASEIGDTFASLHREAGAHFEWSVNEKVALETAFGAALMGARSLCYMKHLGLAYAGDPLGTIPYVGVSAGMVIVSAADPGMVVSPNEQDQGTSRG
;
A
#
# COMPACT_ATOMS: atom_id res chain seq x y z
N MET A 1 -16.89 6.41 -10.62
CA MET A 1 -15.60 6.03 -11.19
C MET A 1 -14.52 6.89 -10.56
N PRO A 2 -13.41 6.37 -10.08
CA PRO A 2 -12.40 7.15 -9.35
C PRO A 2 -11.53 8.08 -10.21
N GLY A 3 -11.91 8.36 -11.46
CA GLY A 3 -11.16 9.25 -12.37
C GLY A 3 -10.85 10.65 -11.82
N HIS A 4 -11.67 11.15 -10.87
CA HIS A 4 -11.39 12.41 -10.18
C HIS A 4 -10.08 12.40 -9.39
N LEU A 5 -9.55 11.22 -9.04
CA LEU A 5 -8.25 11.09 -8.36
C LEU A 5 -7.06 11.40 -9.27
N LEU A 6 -7.24 11.44 -10.58
CA LEU A 6 -6.19 11.77 -11.55
C LEU A 6 -6.22 13.26 -11.97
N GLU A 7 -7.22 14.03 -11.52
CA GLU A 7 -7.31 15.44 -11.84
C GLU A 7 -6.14 16.21 -11.20
N ALA A 8 -5.40 16.96 -12.03
CA ALA A 8 -4.19 17.69 -11.64
C ALA A 8 -4.42 19.20 -11.54
N GLU A 9 -5.63 19.65 -11.20
CA GLU A 9 -5.95 21.07 -11.10
C GLU A 9 -5.40 21.65 -9.81
N VAL A 10 -4.48 22.63 -9.93
CA VAL A 10 -3.85 23.30 -8.79
C VAL A 10 -4.88 24.11 -8.00
N GLY A 11 -4.91 23.92 -6.68
CA GLY A 11 -5.83 24.62 -5.79
C GLY A 11 -7.22 24.00 -5.68
N LYS A 12 -7.49 22.90 -6.35
CA LYS A 12 -8.75 22.18 -6.21
C LYS A 12 -8.80 21.43 -4.88
N THR A 13 -9.89 21.59 -4.15
CA THR A 13 -10.17 20.79 -2.95
C THR A 13 -10.99 19.57 -3.32
N LEU A 14 -10.52 18.38 -2.93
CA LEU A 14 -11.22 17.12 -3.13
C LEU A 14 -11.69 16.57 -1.78
N CYS A 15 -12.91 16.05 -1.73
CA CYS A 15 -13.40 15.28 -0.59
C CYS A 15 -13.17 13.79 -0.91
N LEU A 16 -12.25 13.17 -0.20
CA LEU A 16 -11.80 11.80 -0.44
C LEU A 16 -11.99 10.94 0.80
N LEU A 17 -12.25 9.66 0.60
CA LEU A 17 -12.06 8.66 1.65
C LEU A 17 -10.56 8.55 1.98
N GLY A 18 -10.23 8.10 3.22
CA GLY A 18 -8.82 7.96 3.64
C GLY A 18 -8.00 7.08 2.70
N ASN A 19 -8.55 5.96 2.25
CA ASN A 19 -7.89 5.05 1.31
C ASN A 19 -7.69 5.70 -0.08
N GLU A 20 -8.65 6.49 -0.55
CA GLU A 20 -8.52 7.26 -1.80
C GLU A 20 -7.44 8.35 -1.68
N ALA A 21 -7.35 9.01 -0.52
CA ALA A 21 -6.31 10.00 -0.26
C ALA A 21 -4.90 9.37 -0.26
N ILE A 22 -4.75 8.14 0.27
CA ILE A 22 -3.50 7.38 0.19
C ILE A 22 -3.15 7.09 -1.27
N VAL A 23 -4.10 6.63 -2.08
CA VAL A 23 -3.89 6.36 -3.51
C VAL A 23 -3.49 7.65 -4.24
N ARG A 24 -4.19 8.74 -4.01
CA ARG A 24 -3.86 10.04 -4.60
C ARG A 24 -2.45 10.50 -4.24
N GLY A 25 -2.08 10.44 -2.96
CA GLY A 25 -0.73 10.79 -2.50
C GLY A 25 0.35 9.91 -3.11
N ALA A 26 0.09 8.61 -3.28
CA ALA A 26 1.01 7.69 -3.94
C ALA A 26 1.22 8.05 -5.44
N ILE A 27 0.15 8.41 -6.14
CA ILE A 27 0.23 8.85 -7.55
C ILE A 27 1.05 10.15 -7.64
N GLU A 28 0.78 11.13 -6.80
CA GLU A 28 1.53 12.39 -6.75
C GLU A 28 3.00 12.18 -6.40
N ALA A 29 3.30 11.23 -5.52
CA ALA A 29 4.67 10.84 -5.18
C ALA A 29 5.38 10.07 -6.30
N GLY A 30 4.69 9.74 -7.40
CA GLY A 30 5.26 9.03 -8.53
C GLY A 30 5.52 7.55 -8.25
N VAL A 31 4.68 6.90 -7.46
CA VAL A 31 4.71 5.44 -7.27
C VAL A 31 4.49 4.74 -8.60
N ARG A 32 5.33 3.76 -8.90
CA ARG A 32 5.32 3.00 -10.15
C ARG A 32 4.95 1.52 -9.98
N PHE A 33 5.05 1.02 -8.76
CA PHE A 33 4.69 -0.36 -8.45
C PHE A 33 3.84 -0.41 -7.19
N VAL A 34 2.73 -1.12 -7.26
CA VAL A 34 1.82 -1.32 -6.13
C VAL A 34 1.44 -2.78 -6.04
N SER A 35 1.56 -3.36 -4.87
CA SER A 35 1.11 -4.72 -4.57
C SER A 35 0.39 -4.77 -3.23
N GLY A 36 -0.50 -5.74 -3.09
CA GLY A 36 -1.21 -5.94 -1.84
C GLY A 36 -2.01 -7.22 -1.82
N TYR A 37 -2.52 -7.53 -0.64
CA TYR A 37 -3.45 -8.63 -0.43
C TYR A 37 -4.74 -8.09 0.19
N PRO A 38 -5.92 -8.53 -0.29
CA PRO A 38 -7.21 -8.00 0.16
C PRO A 38 -7.41 -8.22 1.66
N GLY A 39 -7.80 -7.16 2.36
CA GLY A 39 -8.12 -7.22 3.78
C GLY A 39 -8.70 -5.88 4.26
N THR A 40 -9.93 -5.90 4.77
CA THR A 40 -10.57 -4.70 5.35
C THR A 40 -9.81 -4.27 6.62
N PRO A 41 -9.48 -2.96 6.78
CA PRO A 41 -9.98 -1.80 6.04
C PRO A 41 -9.08 -1.30 4.88
N ALA A 42 -8.12 -2.09 4.40
CA ALA A 42 -7.17 -1.67 3.36
C ALA A 42 -7.61 -2.01 1.92
N SER A 43 -8.65 -2.81 1.73
CA SER A 43 -9.05 -3.35 0.41
C SER A 43 -9.30 -2.27 -0.64
N GLU A 44 -9.91 -1.14 -0.26
CA GLU A 44 -10.24 -0.05 -1.19
C GLU A 44 -9.00 0.61 -1.81
N ILE A 45 -7.83 0.52 -1.17
CA ILE A 45 -6.56 0.96 -1.78
C ILE A 45 -6.31 0.16 -3.05
N GLY A 46 -6.42 -1.17 -2.97
CA GLY A 46 -6.25 -2.05 -4.11
C GLY A 46 -7.32 -1.88 -5.17
N ASP A 47 -8.59 -1.82 -4.78
CA ASP A 47 -9.70 -1.63 -5.71
C ASP A 47 -9.55 -0.34 -6.50
N THR A 48 -9.09 0.73 -5.84
CA THR A 48 -8.84 2.02 -6.47
C THR A 48 -7.66 1.92 -7.45
N PHE A 49 -6.52 1.36 -7.04
CA PHE A 49 -5.39 1.16 -7.95
C PHE A 49 -5.73 0.24 -9.12
N ALA A 50 -6.47 -0.86 -8.88
CA ALA A 50 -6.91 -1.76 -9.94
C ALA A 50 -7.65 -1.04 -11.06
N SER A 51 -8.41 0.01 -10.72
CA SER A 51 -9.17 0.80 -11.68
C SER A 51 -8.36 1.90 -12.38
N LEU A 52 -7.29 2.42 -11.76
CA LEU A 52 -6.57 3.63 -12.19
C LEU A 52 -5.14 3.38 -12.64
N HIS A 53 -4.53 2.25 -12.31
CA HIS A 53 -3.08 2.04 -12.42
C HIS A 53 -2.51 2.32 -13.82
N ARG A 54 -3.26 1.97 -14.87
CA ARG A 54 -2.82 2.20 -16.26
C ARG A 54 -2.74 3.68 -16.59
N GLU A 55 -3.77 4.45 -16.22
CA GLU A 55 -3.83 5.89 -16.45
C GLU A 55 -2.81 6.64 -15.56
N ALA A 56 -2.59 6.14 -14.34
CA ALA A 56 -1.57 6.65 -13.42
C ALA A 56 -0.13 6.27 -13.83
N GLY A 57 0.04 5.41 -14.84
CA GLY A 57 1.35 4.93 -15.29
C GLY A 57 2.05 4.05 -14.26
N ALA A 58 1.29 3.33 -13.44
CA ALA A 58 1.80 2.41 -12.43
C ALA A 58 1.46 0.96 -12.78
N HIS A 59 2.27 0.03 -12.30
CA HIS A 59 1.92 -1.39 -12.27
C HIS A 59 1.18 -1.68 -10.96
N PHE A 60 0.09 -2.43 -11.04
CA PHE A 60 -0.66 -2.90 -9.88
C PHE A 60 -0.89 -4.41 -9.99
N GLU A 61 -0.73 -5.11 -8.88
CA GLU A 61 -1.05 -6.53 -8.79
C GLU A 61 -1.63 -6.93 -7.43
N TRP A 62 -2.59 -7.83 -7.47
CA TRP A 62 -3.00 -8.61 -6.31
C TRP A 62 -2.02 -9.76 -6.10
N SER A 63 -1.43 -9.83 -4.92
CA SER A 63 -0.53 -10.92 -4.57
C SER A 63 -1.27 -12.11 -3.95
N VAL A 64 -0.63 -13.24 -3.88
CA VAL A 64 -1.21 -14.47 -3.28
C VAL A 64 -1.28 -14.41 -1.76
N ASN A 65 -0.47 -13.56 -1.12
CA ASN A 65 -0.48 -13.25 0.30
C ASN A 65 0.35 -11.98 0.58
N GLU A 66 0.33 -11.52 1.81
CA GLU A 66 0.98 -10.27 2.23
C GLU A 66 2.52 -10.36 2.19
N LYS A 67 3.09 -11.52 2.49
CA LYS A 67 4.54 -11.73 2.41
C LYS A 67 5.01 -11.54 0.97
N VAL A 68 4.39 -12.18 0.01
CA VAL A 68 4.71 -12.04 -1.41
C VAL A 68 4.45 -10.61 -1.89
N ALA A 69 3.37 -9.97 -1.43
CA ALA A 69 3.10 -8.57 -1.75
C ALA A 69 4.26 -7.65 -1.32
N LEU A 70 4.76 -7.85 -0.10
CA LEU A 70 5.86 -7.04 0.41
C LEU A 70 7.18 -7.33 -0.33
N GLU A 71 7.47 -8.60 -0.61
CA GLU A 71 8.68 -9.02 -1.34
C GLU A 71 8.71 -8.48 -2.78
N THR A 72 7.57 -8.48 -3.48
CA THR A 72 7.50 -7.93 -4.85
C THR A 72 7.65 -6.42 -4.87
N ALA A 73 7.00 -5.69 -3.93
CA ALA A 73 7.20 -4.25 -3.78
C ALA A 73 8.65 -3.90 -3.41
N PHE A 74 9.28 -4.70 -2.56
CA PHE A 74 10.68 -4.56 -2.19
C PHE A 74 11.60 -4.78 -3.40
N GLY A 75 11.35 -5.82 -4.20
CA GLY A 75 12.07 -6.07 -5.45
C GLY A 75 11.99 -4.88 -6.41
N ALA A 76 10.80 -4.28 -6.58
CA ALA A 76 10.62 -3.08 -7.37
C ALA A 76 11.44 -1.89 -6.83
N ALA A 77 11.45 -1.69 -5.50
CA ALA A 77 12.23 -0.64 -4.86
C ALA A 77 13.75 -0.84 -5.01
N LEU A 78 14.24 -2.07 -4.96
CA LEU A 78 15.64 -2.40 -5.23
C LEU A 78 16.05 -2.03 -6.67
N MET A 79 15.13 -2.20 -7.63
CA MET A 79 15.35 -1.85 -9.04
C MET A 79 15.13 -0.36 -9.34
N GLY A 80 14.91 0.48 -8.33
CA GLY A 80 14.78 1.92 -8.48
C GLY A 80 13.36 2.42 -8.77
N ALA A 81 12.34 1.57 -8.70
CA ALA A 81 10.94 1.98 -8.83
C ALA A 81 10.34 2.32 -7.46
N ARG A 82 9.78 3.53 -7.33
CA ARG A 82 9.00 3.85 -6.12
C ARG A 82 7.83 2.89 -5.99
N SER A 83 7.69 2.27 -4.82
CA SER A 83 6.72 1.22 -4.59
C SER A 83 5.85 1.46 -3.37
N LEU A 84 4.66 0.88 -3.39
CA LEU A 84 3.72 0.85 -2.27
C LEU A 84 3.23 -0.59 -2.09
N CYS A 85 3.33 -1.08 -0.86
CA CYS A 85 2.68 -2.31 -0.43
C CYS A 85 1.59 -1.96 0.58
N TYR A 86 0.41 -2.54 0.45
CA TYR A 86 -0.67 -2.32 1.42
C TYR A 86 -1.22 -3.66 1.91
N MET A 87 -1.64 -3.65 3.16
CA MET A 87 -2.21 -4.83 3.81
C MET A 87 -3.00 -4.43 5.06
N LYS A 88 -3.81 -5.36 5.53
CA LYS A 88 -4.39 -5.30 6.87
C LYS A 88 -3.30 -5.52 7.93
N HIS A 89 -3.53 -5.05 9.15
CA HIS A 89 -2.58 -5.20 10.26
C HIS A 89 -2.17 -6.67 10.55
N LEU A 90 -3.09 -7.63 10.40
CA LEU A 90 -2.76 -9.06 10.51
C LEU A 90 -1.75 -9.50 9.46
N GLY A 91 -1.84 -8.95 8.25
CA GLY A 91 -0.93 -9.22 7.15
C GLY A 91 0.49 -8.74 7.43
N LEU A 92 0.66 -7.66 8.19
CA LEU A 92 1.99 -7.18 8.57
C LEU A 92 2.74 -8.22 9.43
N ALA A 93 2.05 -8.88 10.35
CA ALA A 93 2.64 -9.96 11.12
C ALA A 93 3.02 -11.16 10.24
N TYR A 94 2.19 -11.47 9.23
CA TYR A 94 2.47 -12.53 8.26
C TYR A 94 3.68 -12.19 7.36
N ALA A 95 3.87 -10.91 7.04
CA ALA A 95 5.01 -10.38 6.28
C ALA A 95 6.25 -10.06 7.15
N GLY A 96 6.31 -10.59 8.38
CA GLY A 96 7.39 -10.28 9.34
C GLY A 96 8.79 -10.61 8.83
N ASP A 97 8.98 -11.69 8.06
CA ASP A 97 10.26 -12.08 7.49
C ASP A 97 10.83 -10.99 6.53
N PRO A 98 10.17 -10.63 5.43
CA PRO A 98 10.67 -9.53 4.60
C PRO A 98 10.73 -8.20 5.34
N LEU A 99 9.78 -7.90 6.23
CA LEU A 99 9.81 -6.69 7.03
C LEU A 99 11.09 -6.58 7.88
N GLY A 100 11.54 -7.69 8.47
CA GLY A 100 12.80 -7.76 9.21
C GLY A 100 14.05 -7.70 8.32
N THR A 101 13.95 -8.12 7.06
CA THR A 101 15.08 -8.16 6.12
C THR A 101 15.34 -6.82 5.44
N ILE A 102 14.30 -6.08 5.08
CA ILE A 102 14.38 -4.80 4.34
C ILE A 102 15.33 -3.79 5.01
N PRO A 103 15.31 -3.57 6.34
CA PRO A 103 16.21 -2.62 6.98
C PRO A 103 17.69 -2.95 6.83
N TYR A 104 18.05 -4.22 6.71
CA TYR A 104 19.46 -4.65 6.53
C TYR A 104 19.93 -4.51 5.09
N VAL A 105 19.05 -4.74 4.14
CA VAL A 105 19.37 -4.68 2.69
C VAL A 105 19.27 -3.25 2.17
N GLY A 106 18.30 -2.49 2.65
CA GLY A 106 17.98 -1.15 2.14
C GLY A 106 17.23 -1.19 0.81
N VAL A 107 16.91 -0.02 0.29
CA VAL A 107 16.20 0.16 -0.98
C VAL A 107 16.87 1.23 -1.83
N SER A 108 16.80 1.13 -3.15
CA SER A 108 17.34 2.13 -4.09
C SER A 108 16.32 3.23 -4.39
N ALA A 109 15.02 2.97 -4.24
CA ALA A 109 13.95 3.95 -4.38
C ALA A 109 13.04 3.96 -3.15
N GLY A 110 12.25 5.03 -2.99
CA GLY A 110 11.29 5.12 -1.89
C GLY A 110 10.27 3.98 -1.91
N MET A 111 10.04 3.39 -0.76
CA MET A 111 9.05 2.35 -0.54
C MET A 111 8.15 2.70 0.65
N VAL A 112 6.85 2.50 0.50
CA VAL A 112 5.86 2.72 1.57
C VAL A 112 5.12 1.43 1.84
N ILE A 113 4.97 1.11 3.13
CA ILE A 113 4.13 0.01 3.60
C ILE A 113 2.93 0.61 4.32
N VAL A 114 1.73 0.35 3.83
CA VAL A 114 0.48 0.75 4.47
C VAL A 114 -0.09 -0.44 5.22
N SER A 115 -0.13 -0.33 6.54
CA SER A 115 -0.77 -1.31 7.40
C SER A 115 -2.03 -0.69 8.02
N ALA A 116 -3.19 -1.14 7.57
CA ALA A 116 -4.46 -0.62 8.04
C ALA A 116 -5.00 -1.44 9.22
N ALA A 117 -5.28 -0.74 10.33
CA ALA A 117 -5.82 -1.35 11.54
C ALA A 117 -7.28 -0.92 11.77
N ASP A 118 -8.02 -1.77 12.46
CA ASP A 118 -9.39 -1.51 12.89
C ASP A 118 -9.50 -1.70 14.43
N PRO A 119 -9.07 -0.70 15.22
CA PRO A 119 -9.14 -0.76 16.67
C PRO A 119 -10.55 -1.11 17.16
N GLY A 120 -10.64 -2.02 18.13
CA GLY A 120 -11.92 -2.53 18.62
C GLY A 120 -12.47 -3.72 17.81
N MET A 121 -11.74 -4.23 16.86
CA MET A 121 -12.07 -5.45 16.09
C MET A 121 -13.43 -5.41 15.39
N VAL A 122 -13.82 -4.28 14.84
CA VAL A 122 -15.13 -4.13 14.18
C VAL A 122 -15.25 -5.03 12.95
N VAL A 123 -14.15 -5.25 12.25
CA VAL A 123 -14.08 -6.05 11.01
C VAL A 123 -12.98 -7.12 11.03
N SER A 124 -12.31 -7.31 12.15
CA SER A 124 -11.23 -8.29 12.31
C SER A 124 -11.58 -9.32 13.38
N PRO A 125 -11.14 -10.58 13.20
CA PRO A 125 -11.33 -11.63 14.21
C PRO A 125 -10.46 -11.43 15.46
N ASN A 126 -9.39 -10.64 15.36
CA ASN A 126 -8.49 -10.29 16.45
C ASN A 126 -7.82 -8.94 16.19
N GLU A 127 -7.42 -8.29 17.28
CA GLU A 127 -6.62 -7.07 17.24
C GLU A 127 -5.15 -7.44 17.50
N GLN A 128 -4.25 -6.84 16.74
CA GLN A 128 -2.82 -7.01 16.92
C GLN A 128 -2.15 -5.67 17.16
N ASP A 129 -1.36 -5.60 18.23
CA ASP A 129 -0.47 -4.48 18.45
C ASP A 129 0.68 -4.50 17.42
N GLN A 130 0.81 -3.38 16.71
CA GLN A 130 1.90 -3.18 15.74
C GLN A 130 3.14 -2.52 16.38
N GLY A 131 3.15 -2.34 17.71
CA GLY A 131 4.26 -1.70 18.42
C GLY A 131 5.59 -2.40 18.18
N THR A 132 5.59 -3.72 18.13
CA THR A 132 6.78 -4.53 17.84
C THR A 132 7.32 -4.37 16.43
N SER A 133 6.52 -3.87 15.49
CA SER A 133 6.92 -3.65 14.10
C SER A 133 7.43 -2.23 13.83
N ARG A 134 7.41 -1.36 14.84
CA ARG A 134 7.80 0.05 14.76
C ARG A 134 9.16 0.35 15.39
N GLY A 135 9.76 -0.68 16.01
CA GLY A 135 11.03 -0.55 16.73
C GLY A 135 12.25 -0.44 15.84
#